data_72b87fee754e3976783eb8cde4670b8a
#
_entry.id   72b87fee754e3976783eb8cde4670b8a
#
_cell.length_a   1.000
_cell.length_b   1.000
_cell.length_c   1.000
_cell.angle_alpha   90.00
_cell.angle_beta   90.00
_cell.angle_gamma   90.00
#
_symmetry.space_group_name_H-M   'P 1'
#
loop_
_entity.id
_entity.type
_entity.pdbx_description
1 polymer ?
#
loop_
_entity_poly.entity_id
_entity_poly.type
_entity_poly.pdbx_seq_one_letter_code
_entity_poly.pdbx_strand_id
1 'polypeptide(L)'
;VGAMRLHNFPNSLRRLTLGPNEEFDDQEVIPGVENLQVQLGVDTDRDGDVDRYVDGNHPLVDPDAAGFDPDGQVIAVRLWLLVATPADDRAWVDERSYPTPDADLGDLVAGSDDYPSAFRRLQISKTIFLNNEGA
;
A
#
# COMPACT_ATOMS: atom_id res chain seq x y z
N VAL A 1 -2.93 9.49 -30.13
CA VAL A 1 -1.80 10.25 -29.62
C VAL A 1 -1.84 10.37 -28.11
N GLY A 2 -3.01 10.43 -27.49
CA GLY A 2 -3.15 10.48 -26.04
C GLY A 2 -2.82 9.16 -25.34
N ALA A 3 -3.16 8.01 -25.92
CA ALA A 3 -2.97 6.70 -25.33
C ALA A 3 -1.49 6.29 -25.18
N MET A 4 -0.62 6.71 -26.08
CA MET A 4 0.82 6.41 -25.98
C MET A 4 1.54 7.18 -24.87
N ARG A 5 0.99 8.29 -24.41
CA ARG A 5 1.58 9.08 -23.31
C ARG A 5 1.25 8.52 -21.93
N LEU A 6 0.17 7.76 -21.80
CA LEU A 6 -0.23 7.17 -20.53
C LEU A 6 0.72 6.06 -20.05
N HIS A 7 1.41 5.39 -20.96
CA HIS A 7 2.38 4.37 -20.62
C HIS A 7 3.74 4.91 -20.16
N ASN A 8 4.00 6.20 -20.37
CA ASN A 8 5.27 6.83 -20.01
C ASN A 8 5.19 7.69 -18.75
N PHE A 9 4.03 7.80 -18.13
CA PHE A 9 3.92 8.47 -16.84
C PHE A 9 4.25 7.48 -15.71
N PRO A 10 5.16 7.85 -14.81
CA PRO A 10 5.42 7.03 -13.65
C PRO A 10 4.15 6.90 -12.82
N ASN A 11 3.95 5.73 -12.24
CA ASN A 11 2.90 5.52 -11.27
C ASN A 11 3.04 6.52 -10.12
N SER A 12 1.95 6.86 -9.47
CA SER A 12 1.96 7.75 -8.32
C SER A 12 0.91 7.36 -7.31
N LEU A 13 1.19 7.63 -6.03
CA LEU A 13 0.17 7.61 -4.99
C LEU A 13 -0.64 8.89 -5.11
N ARG A 14 -1.95 8.74 -5.23
CA ARG A 14 -2.87 9.85 -5.40
C ARG A 14 -3.89 9.87 -4.28
N ARG A 15 -4.32 11.06 -3.92
CA ARG A 15 -5.41 11.29 -2.97
C ARG A 15 -6.65 11.74 -3.75
N LEU A 16 -7.74 11.04 -3.55
CA LEU A 16 -9.03 11.38 -4.12
C LEU A 16 -9.93 11.88 -2.99
N THR A 17 -10.39 13.12 -3.10
CA THR A 17 -11.32 13.71 -2.13
C THR A 17 -12.60 14.13 -2.82
N LEU A 18 -13.73 13.97 -2.13
CA LEU A 18 -15.01 14.42 -2.61
C LEU A 18 -15.20 15.90 -2.23
N GLY A 19 -15.29 16.75 -3.24
CA GLY A 19 -15.56 18.18 -3.06
C GLY A 19 -17.03 18.48 -2.81
N PRO A 20 -17.34 19.74 -2.50
CA PRO A 20 -18.71 20.16 -2.11
C PRO A 20 -19.74 20.05 -3.24
N ASN A 21 -19.32 19.92 -4.49
CA ASN A 21 -20.19 19.81 -5.66
C ASN A 21 -20.29 18.35 -6.17
N GLU A 22 -19.95 17.38 -5.33
CA GLU A 22 -19.88 15.95 -5.70
C GLU A 22 -18.85 15.65 -6.80
N GLU A 23 -17.92 16.57 -7.02
CA GLU A 23 -16.77 16.35 -7.89
C GLU A 23 -15.59 15.77 -7.10
N PHE A 24 -14.85 14.86 -7.73
CA PHE A 24 -13.63 14.33 -7.13
C PHE A 24 -12.45 15.24 -7.43
N ASP A 25 -11.74 15.63 -6.37
CA ASP A 25 -10.44 16.29 -6.47
C ASP A 25 -9.34 15.24 -6.35
N ASP A 26 -8.58 15.06 -7.42
CA ASP A 26 -7.52 14.07 -7.55
C ASP A 26 -6.15 14.77 -7.48
N GLN A 27 -5.42 14.50 -6.40
CA GLN A 27 -4.11 15.11 -6.14
C GLN A 27 -3.01 14.05 -6.04
N GLU A 28 -1.91 14.27 -6.73
CA GLU A 28 -0.70 13.49 -6.55
C GLU A 28 -0.09 13.77 -5.17
N VAL A 29 0.22 12.70 -4.43
CA VAL A 29 0.83 12.78 -3.10
C VAL A 29 2.30 12.40 -3.16
N ILE A 30 2.62 11.24 -3.77
CA ILE A 30 3.99 10.75 -3.93
C ILE A 30 4.15 10.21 -5.34
N PRO A 31 5.06 10.78 -6.15
CA PRO A 31 5.38 10.22 -7.46
C PRO A 31 6.16 8.91 -7.33
N GLY A 32 6.04 8.05 -8.33
CA GLY A 32 6.82 6.81 -8.46
C GLY A 32 6.34 5.63 -7.62
N VAL A 33 5.24 5.75 -6.86
CA VAL A 33 4.69 4.62 -6.11
C VAL A 33 4.07 3.61 -7.08
N GLU A 34 4.68 2.44 -7.17
CA GLU A 34 4.23 1.34 -8.02
C GLU A 34 3.30 0.37 -7.31
N ASN A 35 3.46 0.24 -5.99
CA ASN A 35 2.61 -0.63 -5.17
C ASN A 35 2.47 -0.05 -3.76
N LEU A 36 1.29 -0.17 -3.21
CA LEU A 36 0.96 0.19 -1.83
C LEU A 36 0.17 -0.96 -1.22
N GLN A 37 0.63 -1.43 -0.07
CA GLN A 37 -0.11 -2.41 0.72
C GLN A 37 -0.31 -1.89 2.13
N VAL A 38 -1.46 -2.20 2.70
CA VAL A 38 -1.87 -1.75 4.02
C VAL A 38 -2.27 -2.97 4.85
N GLN A 39 -1.69 -3.09 6.02
CA GLN A 39 -2.12 -4.06 7.01
C GLN A 39 -2.55 -3.35 8.29
N LEU A 40 -3.51 -3.94 8.99
CA LEU A 40 -4.05 -3.42 10.23
C LEU A 40 -3.47 -4.21 11.40
N GLY A 41 -2.91 -3.49 12.35
CA GLY A 41 -2.42 -4.07 13.62
C GLY A 41 -3.55 -4.19 14.61
N VAL A 42 -3.86 -5.41 15.02
CA VAL A 42 -5.01 -5.73 15.87
C VAL A 42 -4.54 -6.18 17.23
N ASP A 43 -5.14 -5.59 18.25
CA ASP A 43 -5.09 -6.00 19.65
C ASP A 43 -6.37 -6.80 19.94
N THR A 44 -6.22 -8.05 20.35
CA THR A 44 -7.35 -8.97 20.58
C THR A 44 -7.66 -9.17 22.06
N ASP A 45 -6.71 -8.87 22.94
CA ASP A 45 -6.87 -9.04 24.39
C ASP A 45 -6.91 -7.72 25.17
N ARG A 46 -6.78 -6.58 24.45
CA ARG A 46 -6.87 -5.22 24.99
C ARG A 46 -5.78 -4.85 25.97
N ASP A 47 -4.60 -5.39 25.76
CA ASP A 47 -3.42 -5.05 26.55
C ASP A 47 -2.67 -3.82 26.02
N GLY A 48 -3.04 -3.32 24.82
CA GLY A 48 -2.46 -2.15 24.16
C GLY A 48 -1.32 -2.46 23.21
N ASP A 49 -0.97 -3.72 23.08
CA ASP A 49 0.04 -4.19 22.13
C ASP A 49 -0.61 -4.82 20.90
N VAL A 50 0.10 -4.82 19.78
CA VAL A 50 -0.37 -5.47 18.55
C VAL A 50 -0.10 -6.96 18.63
N ASP A 51 -1.16 -7.77 18.64
CA ASP A 51 -1.05 -9.22 18.61
C ASP A 51 -0.71 -9.75 17.23
N ARG A 52 -1.29 -9.15 16.20
CA ARG A 52 -1.08 -9.55 14.82
C ARG A 52 -1.42 -8.46 13.81
N TYR A 53 -0.78 -8.52 12.65
CA TYR A 53 -1.14 -7.72 11.48
C TYR A 53 -1.99 -8.54 10.54
N VAL A 54 -3.08 -7.95 10.05
CA VAL A 54 -4.05 -8.60 9.16
C VAL A 54 -4.41 -7.69 8.00
N ASP A 55 -4.88 -8.29 6.92
CA ASP A 55 -5.44 -7.55 5.79
C ASP A 55 -6.85 -7.04 6.10
N GLY A 56 -7.31 -6.05 5.33
CA GLY A 56 -8.59 -5.39 5.59
C GLY A 56 -9.83 -6.27 5.43
N ASN A 57 -9.71 -7.45 4.81
CA ASN A 57 -10.78 -8.44 4.64
C ASN A 57 -10.75 -9.56 5.69
N HIS A 58 -9.88 -9.43 6.69
CA HIS A 58 -9.75 -10.44 7.74
C HIS A 58 -10.91 -10.39 8.73
N PRO A 59 -11.40 -11.53 9.26
CA PRO A 59 -12.52 -11.56 10.22
C PRO A 59 -12.37 -10.74 11.49
N LEU A 60 -11.15 -10.39 11.90
CA LEU A 60 -10.91 -9.50 13.06
C LEU A 60 -11.23 -8.01 12.77
N VAL A 61 -11.38 -7.62 11.52
CA VAL A 61 -11.54 -6.21 11.13
C VAL A 61 -12.68 -5.97 10.16
N ASP A 62 -13.10 -6.98 9.40
CA ASP A 62 -14.16 -6.89 8.41
C ASP A 62 -15.46 -7.49 8.96
N PRO A 63 -16.47 -6.66 9.26
CA PRO A 63 -17.74 -7.14 9.77
C PRO A 63 -18.52 -8.01 8.76
N ASP A 64 -18.20 -7.92 7.48
CA ASP A 64 -18.84 -8.74 6.44
C ASP A 64 -18.12 -10.08 6.20
N ALA A 65 -16.96 -10.27 6.80
CA ALA A 65 -16.21 -11.51 6.69
C ALA A 65 -16.87 -12.67 7.45
N ALA A 66 -16.83 -13.86 6.86
CA ALA A 66 -17.28 -15.07 7.55
C ALA A 66 -16.43 -15.30 8.81
N GLY A 67 -17.11 -15.49 9.95
CA GLY A 67 -16.42 -15.66 11.24
C GLY A 67 -15.92 -14.35 11.85
N PHE A 68 -16.55 -13.24 11.54
CA PHE A 68 -16.21 -11.94 12.14
C PHE A 68 -16.16 -12.01 13.67
N ASP A 69 -15.06 -11.49 14.19
CA ASP A 69 -14.81 -11.40 15.64
C ASP A 69 -14.79 -9.93 16.06
N PRO A 70 -15.79 -9.45 16.80
CA PRO A 70 -15.88 -8.04 17.21
C PRO A 70 -14.87 -7.65 18.30
N ASP A 71 -14.13 -8.58 18.89
CA ASP A 71 -13.18 -8.28 19.94
C ASP A 71 -11.86 -7.68 19.43
N GLY A 72 -11.60 -7.79 18.13
CA GLY A 72 -10.43 -7.19 17.51
C GLY A 72 -10.49 -5.66 17.52
N GLN A 73 -9.49 -5.02 18.13
CA GLN A 73 -9.33 -3.56 18.11
C GLN A 73 -8.16 -3.18 17.22
N VAL A 74 -8.41 -2.35 16.21
CA VAL A 74 -7.33 -1.82 15.38
C VAL A 74 -6.60 -0.71 16.13
N ILE A 75 -5.31 -0.91 16.40
CA ILE A 75 -4.46 0.06 17.14
C ILE A 75 -3.25 0.51 16.33
N ALA A 76 -2.98 -0.09 15.18
CA ALA A 76 -1.88 0.31 14.32
C ALA A 76 -2.22 0.08 12.84
N VAL A 77 -1.54 0.82 12.00
CA VAL A 77 -1.56 0.65 10.54
C VAL A 77 -0.13 0.46 10.06
N ARG A 78 0.14 -0.58 9.32
CA ARG A 78 1.41 -0.81 8.67
C ARG A 78 1.28 -0.57 7.16
N LEU A 79 2.10 0.35 6.64
CA LEU A 79 2.18 0.67 5.23
C LEU A 79 3.42 0.02 4.63
N TRP A 80 3.27 -0.57 3.47
CA TRP A 80 4.34 -1.06 2.64
C TRP A 80 4.23 -0.41 1.26
N LEU A 81 5.33 0.17 0.77
CA LEU A 81 5.39 0.89 -0.49
C LEU A 81 6.57 0.40 -1.31
N LEU A 82 6.34 0.24 -2.61
CA LEU A 82 7.41 0.13 -3.60
C LEU A 82 7.42 1.40 -4.43
N VAL A 83 8.55 2.11 -4.40
CA VAL A 83 8.71 3.43 -5.06
C VAL A 83 9.81 3.33 -6.10
N ALA A 84 9.51 3.71 -7.33
CA ALA A 84 10.47 3.79 -8.42
C ALA A 84 10.86 5.25 -8.71
N THR A 85 12.02 5.44 -9.34
CA THR A 85 12.39 6.74 -9.89
C THR A 85 11.40 7.18 -10.96
N PRO A 86 11.11 8.49 -11.10
CA PRO A 86 10.13 8.99 -12.08
C PRO A 86 10.50 8.76 -13.54
N ALA A 87 11.79 8.64 -13.82
CA ALA A 87 12.33 8.40 -15.15
C ALA A 87 13.12 7.09 -15.19
N ASP A 88 13.10 6.44 -16.34
CA ASP A 88 13.93 5.27 -16.60
C ASP A 88 15.43 5.66 -16.62
N ASP A 89 16.25 4.73 -16.19
CA ASP A 89 17.71 4.80 -16.28
C ASP A 89 18.22 3.62 -17.09
N ARG A 90 18.53 3.85 -18.34
CA ARG A 90 18.95 2.81 -19.29
C ARG A 90 20.30 2.16 -18.93
N ALA A 91 21.08 2.83 -18.09
CA ALA A 91 22.33 2.29 -17.56
C ALA A 91 22.11 1.40 -16.33
N TRP A 92 20.90 1.34 -15.81
CA TRP A 92 20.51 0.55 -14.65
C TRP A 92 19.65 -0.64 -15.06
N VAL A 93 19.91 -1.78 -14.45
CA VAL A 93 19.07 -2.96 -14.57
C VAL A 93 18.71 -3.43 -13.17
N ASP A 94 17.43 -3.36 -12.84
CA ASP A 94 16.92 -3.91 -11.59
C ASP A 94 16.54 -5.38 -11.80
N GLU A 95 17.21 -6.26 -11.09
CA GLU A 95 16.97 -7.72 -11.12
C GLU A 95 16.47 -8.22 -9.76
N ARG A 96 16.10 -7.31 -8.85
CA ARG A 96 15.70 -7.65 -7.50
C ARG A 96 14.28 -8.15 -7.43
N SER A 97 14.02 -8.94 -6.42
CA SER A 97 12.69 -9.33 -5.98
C SER A 97 12.33 -8.57 -4.72
N TYR A 98 11.10 -8.12 -4.62
CA TYR A 98 10.60 -7.30 -3.51
C TYR A 98 9.51 -8.07 -2.77
N PRO A 99 9.83 -8.65 -1.61
CA PRO A 99 8.84 -9.35 -0.80
C PRO A 99 7.73 -8.39 -0.35
N THR A 100 6.50 -8.84 -0.49
CA THR A 100 5.33 -8.08 -0.02
C THR A 100 4.74 -8.70 1.24
N PRO A 101 4.01 -7.94 2.06
CA PRO A 101 3.28 -8.50 3.18
C PRO A 101 2.06 -9.33 2.79
N ASP A 102 1.61 -9.22 1.53
CA ASP A 102 0.50 -9.99 1.00
C ASP A 102 0.99 -11.35 0.50
N ALA A 103 0.64 -12.42 1.23
CA ALA A 103 1.05 -13.77 0.90
C ALA A 103 0.45 -14.29 -0.42
N ASP A 104 -0.72 -13.78 -0.81
CA ASP A 104 -1.39 -14.19 -2.06
C ASP A 104 -0.75 -13.53 -3.28
N LEU A 105 -0.29 -12.28 -3.13
CA LEU A 105 0.43 -11.57 -4.17
C LEU A 105 1.87 -12.10 -4.34
N GLY A 106 2.52 -12.43 -3.25
CA GLY A 106 3.91 -12.86 -3.23
C GLY A 106 4.89 -11.74 -3.55
N ASP A 107 6.07 -12.11 -4.05
CA ASP A 107 7.13 -11.15 -4.37
C ASP A 107 6.86 -10.42 -5.69
N LEU A 108 7.12 -9.11 -5.70
CA LEU A 108 7.16 -8.32 -6.92
C LEU A 108 8.54 -8.45 -7.58
N VAL A 109 8.57 -8.82 -8.85
CA VAL A 109 9.83 -9.14 -9.56
C VAL A 109 10.12 -8.05 -10.58
N ALA A 110 11.25 -7.35 -10.39
CA ALA A 110 11.74 -6.40 -11.38
C ALA A 110 12.15 -7.11 -12.67
N GLY A 111 11.86 -6.49 -13.81
CA GLY A 111 12.05 -7.08 -15.14
C GLY A 111 10.79 -7.72 -15.71
N SER A 112 9.69 -7.73 -14.98
CA SER A 112 8.37 -8.09 -15.50
C SER A 112 7.73 -6.93 -16.26
N ASP A 113 6.64 -7.18 -16.97
CA ASP A 113 5.91 -6.16 -17.73
C ASP A 113 5.36 -5.05 -16.80
N ASP A 114 4.93 -5.43 -15.58
CA ASP A 114 4.39 -4.50 -14.59
C ASP A 114 5.49 -3.70 -13.87
N TYR A 115 6.68 -4.28 -13.75
CA TYR A 115 7.82 -3.69 -13.02
C TYR A 115 9.07 -3.69 -13.89
N PRO A 116 9.19 -2.80 -14.90
CA PRO A 116 10.32 -2.78 -15.81
C PRO A 116 11.67 -2.59 -15.10
N SER A 117 12.71 -3.24 -15.62
CA SER A 117 14.03 -3.27 -14.98
C SER A 117 14.79 -1.95 -15.02
N ALA A 118 14.43 -1.03 -15.92
CA ALA A 118 15.17 0.22 -16.12
C ALA A 118 14.91 1.29 -15.05
N PHE A 119 14.23 0.96 -13.98
CA PHE A 119 13.92 1.87 -12.87
C PHE A 119 14.66 1.48 -11.60
N ARG A 120 15.14 2.48 -10.88
CA ARG A 120 15.66 2.29 -9.51
C ARG A 120 14.50 2.27 -8.54
N ARG A 121 14.52 1.35 -7.60
CA ARG A 121 13.41 1.15 -6.65
C ARG A 121 13.89 1.18 -5.21
N LEU A 122 13.00 1.67 -4.35
CA LEU A 122 13.12 1.65 -2.90
C LEU A 122 11.87 1.02 -2.30
N GLN A 123 12.07 0.05 -1.44
CA GLN A 123 11.01 -0.52 -0.61
C GLN A 123 10.98 0.20 0.73
N ILE A 124 9.80 0.69 1.11
CA ILE A 124 9.58 1.43 2.36
C ILE A 124 8.51 0.72 3.18
N SER A 125 8.76 0.53 4.45
CA SER A 125 7.79 0.02 5.40
C SER A 125 7.67 0.98 6.58
N LYS A 126 6.43 1.30 6.98
CA LYS A 126 6.14 2.23 8.08
C LYS A 126 4.98 1.72 8.90
N THR A 127 5.16 1.69 10.22
CA THR A 127 4.09 1.40 11.17
C THR A 127 3.65 2.70 11.86
N ILE A 128 2.35 2.93 11.89
CA ILE A 128 1.73 4.09 12.52
C ILE A 128 0.80 3.57 13.60
N PHE A 129 1.06 3.95 14.85
CA PHE A 129 0.16 3.64 15.97
C PHE A 129 -0.95 4.66 16.03
N LEU A 130 -2.18 4.15 16.18
CA LEU A 130 -3.36 4.98 16.29
C LEU A 130 -3.55 5.35 17.75
N ASN A 131 -3.71 6.65 18.00
CA ASN A 131 -4.02 7.14 19.34
C ASN A 131 -5.54 7.18 19.51
N ASN A 132 -6.09 6.17 20.16
CA ASN A 132 -7.52 6.06 20.43
C ASN A 132 -7.89 6.67 21.80
N GLU A 133 -7.28 7.79 22.16
CA GLU A 133 -7.64 8.49 23.40
C GLU A 133 -9.10 8.94 23.35
N GLY A 134 -9.86 8.51 24.34
CA GLY A 134 -11.26 8.90 24.54
C GLY A 134 -12.31 7.91 24.02
N ALA A 135 -11.90 6.70 23.72
CA ALA A 135 -12.86 5.63 23.49
C ALA A 135 -13.48 5.12 24.81
#